data_e5805f25a947b35c948fea9c5667b47f
#
_entry.id   e5805f25a947b35c948fea9c5667b47f
#
_cell.length_a   1.000
_cell.length_b   1.000
_cell.length_c   1.000
_cell.angle_alpha   90.00
_cell.angle_beta   90.00
_cell.angle_gamma   90.00
#
_symmetry.space_group_name_H-M   'P 1'
#
loop_
_entity.id
_entity.type
_entity.pdbx_description
1 polymer ?
#
loop_
_entity_poly.entity_id
_entity_poly.type
_entity_poly.pdbx_seq_one_letter_code
_entity_poly.pdbx_strand_id
1 'polypeptide(L)' 'MNETRSKILVVDDDLRLRQLLERYLSDQGFTVKAVPDAAGMDRALERELYDLIVLDLMLPGEDG' A
#
# COMPACT_ATOMS: atom_id res chain seq x y z
N MET A 1 -18.74 -9.61 12.98
CA MET A 1 -18.42 -9.49 12.77
C MET A 1 -17.48 -9.40 12.67
N ASN A 2 -16.94 -9.38 12.63
CA ASN A 2 -16.08 -9.24 12.52
C ASN A 2 -15.38 -9.30 11.68
N GLU A 3 -15.33 -8.94 11.09
CA GLU A 3 -14.79 -9.08 10.24
C GLU A 3 -13.62 -8.63 10.24
N THR A 4 -12.69 -9.24 10.11
CA THR A 4 -11.48 -8.80 10.14
C THR A 4 -11.06 -8.71 8.79
N ARG A 5 -10.99 -7.61 8.17
CA ARG A 5 -10.47 -7.47 6.87
C ARG A 5 -9.02 -7.33 7.01
N SER A 6 -8.26 -7.90 6.10
CA SER A 6 -6.83 -7.74 6.09
C SER A 6 -6.49 -6.32 5.69
N LYS A 7 -5.46 -5.77 6.30
CA LYS A 7 -5.03 -4.43 5.98
C LYS A 7 -3.78 -4.49 5.14
N ILE A 8 -3.80 -3.78 4.05
CA ILE A 8 -2.68 -3.76 3.10
C ILE A 8 -2.16 -2.36 2.96
N LEU A 9 -0.84 -2.20 3.06
CA LEU A 9 -0.20 -0.91 2.87
C LEU A 9 0.49 -0.95 1.52
N VAL A 10 0.19 -0.01 0.65
CA VAL A 10 0.78 0.07 -0.67
C VAL A 10 1.73 1.24 -0.70
N VAL A 11 2.96 1.03 -1.12
CA VAL A 11 3.95 2.08 -1.20
C VAL A 11 4.40 2.20 -2.65
N ASP A 12 4.07 3.32 -3.29
CA ASP A 12 4.39 3.51 -4.69
C ASP A 12 4.36 5.01 -4.96
N ASP A 13 5.35 5.55 -5.64
CA ASP A 13 5.39 6.97 -5.88
C ASP A 13 4.52 7.38 -7.07
N ASP A 14 3.96 6.42 -7.81
CA ASP A 14 3.12 6.74 -8.95
C ASP A 14 1.68 6.87 -8.47
N LEU A 15 1.13 8.06 -8.52
CA LEU A 15 -0.22 8.30 -8.05
C LEU A 15 -1.25 7.45 -8.75
N ARG A 16 -1.13 7.29 -10.06
CA ARG A 16 -2.12 6.55 -10.79
C ARG A 16 -2.10 5.09 -10.39
N LEU A 17 -0.92 4.53 -10.18
CA LEU A 17 -0.82 3.15 -9.82
C LEU A 17 -1.31 2.95 -8.40
N ARG A 18 -1.03 3.90 -7.50
CA ARG A 18 -1.53 3.82 -6.13
C ARG A 18 -3.05 3.78 -6.14
N GLN A 19 -3.67 4.64 -6.93
CA GLN A 19 -5.11 4.70 -6.97
C GLN A 19 -5.69 3.43 -7.56
N LEU A 20 -5.05 2.90 -8.56
CA LEU A 20 -5.53 1.68 -9.20
C LEU A 20 -5.43 0.50 -8.23
N LEU A 21 -4.32 0.36 -7.55
CA LEU A 21 -4.15 -0.73 -6.62
C LEU A 21 -5.08 -0.59 -5.43
N GLU A 22 -5.26 0.62 -4.95
CA GLU A 22 -6.12 0.85 -3.82
C GLU A 22 -7.54 0.46 -4.17
N ARG A 23 -7.98 0.82 -5.36
CA ARG A 23 -9.31 0.51 -5.77
C ARG A 23 -9.48 -0.98 -6.00
N TYR A 24 -8.52 -1.59 -6.68
CA TYR A 24 -8.61 -3.00 -6.97
C TYR A 24 -8.63 -3.83 -5.68
N LEU A 25 -7.74 -3.53 -4.78
CA LEU A 25 -7.65 -4.30 -3.54
C LEU A 25 -8.84 -4.04 -2.63
N SER A 26 -9.36 -2.82 -2.64
CA SER A 26 -10.54 -2.52 -1.85
C SER A 26 -11.73 -3.30 -2.38
N ASP A 27 -11.82 -3.46 -3.69
CA ASP A 27 -12.90 -4.20 -4.27
C ASP A 27 -12.80 -5.68 -3.90
N GLN A 28 -11.61 -6.17 -3.57
CA GLN A 28 -11.45 -7.55 -3.17
C GLN A 28 -11.77 -7.74 -1.68
N GLY A 29 -12.11 -6.69 -0.98
CA GLY A 29 -12.48 -6.80 0.41
C GLY A 29 -11.40 -6.44 1.40
N PHE A 30 -10.26 -5.91 0.92
CA PHE A 30 -9.20 -5.53 1.84
C PHE A 30 -9.33 -4.09 2.27
N THR A 31 -8.74 -3.76 3.41
CA THR A 31 -8.64 -2.38 3.83
C THR A 31 -7.28 -1.91 3.35
N VAL A 32 -7.24 -0.87 2.56
CA VAL A 32 -6.01 -0.46 1.90
C VAL A 32 -5.61 0.96 2.26
N LYS A 33 -4.32 1.15 2.50
CA LYS A 33 -3.78 2.48 2.73
C LYS A 33 -2.67 2.61 1.72
N ALA A 34 -2.60 3.70 1.01
CA ALA A 34 -1.57 3.89 -0.01
C ALA A 34 -0.76 5.13 0.32
N VAL A 35 0.55 5.04 0.23
CA VAL A 35 1.45 6.14 0.55
C VAL A 35 2.49 6.26 -0.57
N PRO A 36 3.05 7.42 -0.77
CA PRO A 36 3.95 7.66 -1.90
C PRO A 36 5.40 7.28 -1.69
N ASP A 37 5.83 7.10 -0.47
CA ASP A 37 7.24 6.88 -0.23
C ASP A 37 7.50 6.21 1.11
N ALA A 38 8.75 5.98 1.41
CA ALA A 38 9.13 5.30 2.63
C ALA A 38 8.77 6.09 3.89
N ALA A 39 8.82 7.40 3.80
CA ALA A 39 8.44 8.22 4.95
C ALA A 39 6.97 8.02 5.27
N GLY A 40 6.15 7.94 4.23
CA GLY A 40 4.73 7.68 4.42
C GLY A 40 4.50 6.28 4.97
N MET A 41 5.31 5.33 4.52
CA MET A 41 5.21 3.98 5.00
C MET A 41 5.54 3.95 6.49
N ASP A 42 6.61 4.60 6.90
CA ASP A 42 7.01 4.59 8.30
C ASP A 42 5.92 5.19 9.18
N ARG A 43 5.30 6.28 8.75
CA ARG A 43 4.27 6.88 9.53
C ARG A 43 3.05 5.99 9.64
N ALA A 44 2.72 5.30 8.56
CA ALA A 44 1.57 4.41 8.57
C ALA A 44 1.83 3.25 9.52
N LEU A 45 3.04 2.71 9.50
CA LEU A 45 3.36 1.59 10.35
C LEU A 45 3.42 1.97 11.83
N GLU A 46 3.65 3.23 12.11
CA GLU A 46 3.65 3.68 13.48
C GLU A 46 2.25 3.80 14.02
N ARG A 47 1.28 3.98 13.15
CA ARG A 47 -0.08 4.17 13.59
C ARG A 47 -0.90 2.91 13.61
N GLU A 48 -0.65 2.03 12.69
CA GLU A 48 -1.45 0.83 12.57
C GLU A 48 -0.62 -0.36 12.17
N LEU A 49 -1.16 -1.52 12.41
CA LEU A 49 -0.50 -2.74 11.98
C LEU A 49 -1.09 -3.14 10.63
N TYR A 50 -0.25 -3.64 9.77
CA TYR A 50 -0.69 -4.07 8.45
C TYR A 50 -0.34 -5.53 8.25
N ASP A 51 -1.18 -6.23 7.51
CA ASP A 51 -0.96 -7.65 7.26
C ASP A 51 -0.03 -7.87 6.08
N LEU A 52 -0.01 -6.90 5.18
CA LEU A 52 0.82 -7.04 4.00
C LEU A 52 1.28 -5.67 3.52
N ILE A 53 2.49 -5.57 3.03
CA ILE A 53 3.01 -4.33 2.47
C ILE A 53 3.38 -4.62 1.03
N VAL A 54 2.85 -3.83 0.12
CA VAL A 54 3.14 -3.97 -1.30
C VAL A 54 4.08 -2.83 -1.66
N LEU A 55 5.29 -3.18 -2.07
CA LEU A 55 6.26 -2.18 -2.44
C LEU A 55 6.45 -2.20 -3.94
N ASP A 56 6.60 -1.04 -4.53
CA ASP A 56 6.82 -0.94 -5.94
C ASP A 56 8.31 -1.18 -6.16
N LEU A 57 8.65 -2.31 -6.66
CA LEU A 57 10.01 -2.64 -6.92
C LEU A 57 10.51 -2.24 -8.27
N MET A 58 9.66 -1.62 -9.06
CA MET A 58 10.07 -1.22 -10.37
C MET A 58 10.60 0.15 -10.27
N LEU A 59 11.73 0.33 -9.64
CA LEU A 59 12.28 1.63 -9.50
C LEU A 59 13.08 1.99 -10.69
N PRO A 60 12.84 3.09 -11.30
CA PRO A 60 13.51 3.50 -12.48
C PRO A 60 14.95 3.64 -12.17
N GLY A 61 15.73 3.25 -12.98
CA GLY A 61 17.11 3.40 -12.82
C GLY A 61 17.74 2.38 -11.95
N GLU A 62 16.98 1.57 -11.37
CA GLU A 62 17.43 0.72 -10.59
C GLU A 62 18.01 -0.32 -11.26
N ASP A 63 17.71 -0.63 -12.33
CA ASP A 63 18.21 -1.61 -13.04
C ASP A 63 19.44 -1.22 -13.44
N GLY A 64 19.80 -0.27 -13.22
CA GLY A 64 21.10 0.25 -13.54
C GLY A 64 21.81 -0.44 -14.17
#